data_d66ac0fce4ac5bc12d96bdfb7053832b
#
_entry.id   d66ac0fce4ac5bc12d96bdfb7053832b
#
_cell.length_a   1.000
_cell.length_b   1.000
_cell.length_c   1.000
_cell.angle_alpha   90.00
_cell.angle_beta   90.00
_cell.angle_gamma   90.00
#
_symmetry.space_group_name_H-M   'P 1'
#
loop_
_entity.id
_entity.type
_entity.pdbx_description
1 polymer ?
#
loop_
_entity_poly.entity_id
_entity_poly.type
_entity_poly.pdbx_seq_one_letter_code
_entity_poly.pdbx_strand_id
1 'polypeptide(L)'
;MMTVTAALCMVVGLGLALVAPSSQSVAFAARGGGEVATPAQAAITEHVVLFVLEGLGQESLKSGAMPVLSSLVKNGAVTWSATAVAPARRLPTMASLVTGMPVAKHGITWNIFEFSRGYPRAPTVFDYLDLSGGRDSAIFYMDESLYQLAKPEPYTDYQMCGPLRAECNPDRLVGYVRDYFKKATSGSGYGHAIPALPHLLVVHLPAPGRVGEAQGWKSVAYKDALKAVDKAMGTVLDLYREHGLIKRTTVFATSLSAFGETQFSAGEVSGEQTDNVPVVPWIASGVGIKAGHTIRQPVSIIDTGATVMRALGLTTYTEWESHPVEEIFKTAFAAAPVSPLLQ
;
A
#
# COMPACT_ATOMS: atom_id res chain seq x y z
N MET A 1 81.55 3.07 -14.36
CA MET A 1 81.93 4.47 -14.58
C MET A 1 80.74 5.23 -15.06
N MET A 2 80.10 5.99 -14.20
CA MET A 2 79.30 7.17 -14.52
C MET A 2 78.87 7.81 -13.22
N THR A 3 79.28 8.98 -13.03
CA THR A 3 79.20 9.85 -11.89
C THR A 3 77.80 10.35 -11.61
N VAL A 4 77.36 10.29 -10.35
CA VAL A 4 76.13 10.89 -9.85
C VAL A 4 76.43 12.27 -9.32
N THR A 5 75.82 13.31 -9.88
CA THR A 5 75.95 14.68 -9.39
C THR A 5 74.76 14.99 -8.50
N ALA A 6 75.00 15.31 -7.26
CA ALA A 6 73.98 15.74 -6.30
C ALA A 6 73.71 17.24 -6.47
N ALA A 7 72.47 17.63 -6.66
CA ALA A 7 72.01 19.00 -6.61
C ALA A 7 71.28 19.29 -5.30
N LEU A 8 71.86 20.25 -4.58
CA LEU A 8 71.38 20.77 -3.28
C LEU A 8 70.29 21.85 -3.59
N CYS A 9 69.06 21.63 -3.22
CA CYS A 9 68.00 22.65 -3.25
C CYS A 9 67.77 23.23 -1.86
N MET A 10 68.03 24.53 -1.71
CA MET A 10 67.70 25.34 -0.56
C MET A 10 66.17 25.47 -0.41
N VAL A 11 65.66 25.19 0.78
CA VAL A 11 64.27 25.46 1.15
C VAL A 11 64.21 26.88 1.73
N VAL A 12 63.57 27.79 1.03
CA VAL A 12 63.16 29.09 1.53
C VAL A 12 61.78 28.97 2.14
N GLY A 13 61.69 29.10 3.45
CA GLY A 13 60.42 29.08 4.18
C GLY A 13 59.69 30.40 3.98
N LEU A 14 58.52 30.33 3.34
CA LEU A 14 57.54 31.41 3.31
C LEU A 14 56.40 31.03 4.26
N GLY A 15 56.29 31.75 5.37
CA GLY A 15 55.18 31.61 6.31
C GLY A 15 53.89 32.13 5.67
N LEU A 16 52.96 31.25 5.40
CA LEU A 16 51.59 31.62 5.04
C LEU A 16 50.75 31.68 6.32
N ALA A 17 50.32 32.89 6.68
CA ALA A 17 49.31 33.10 7.72
C ALA A 17 47.95 32.62 7.19
N LEU A 18 47.41 31.56 7.80
CA LEU A 18 46.05 31.10 7.58
C LEU A 18 45.07 32.10 8.17
N VAL A 19 44.46 32.94 7.33
CA VAL A 19 43.27 33.70 7.66
C VAL A 19 42.08 32.77 7.52
N ALA A 20 41.47 32.40 8.62
CA ALA A 20 40.20 31.65 8.60
C ALA A 20 39.10 32.53 8.08
N PRO A 21 38.27 32.06 7.09
CA PRO A 21 37.10 32.81 6.70
C PRO A 21 36.04 32.72 7.80
N SER A 22 35.65 33.90 8.32
CA SER A 22 34.48 34.05 9.18
C SER A 22 33.24 33.67 8.38
N SER A 23 32.59 32.54 8.71
CA SER A 23 31.30 32.15 8.21
C SER A 23 30.24 33.10 8.75
N GLN A 24 29.95 34.17 8.01
CA GLN A 24 28.71 34.91 8.22
C GLN A 24 27.54 34.08 7.70
N SER A 25 26.78 33.49 8.64
CA SER A 25 25.50 32.91 8.36
C SER A 25 24.54 33.98 7.87
N VAL A 26 24.28 34.02 6.56
CA VAL A 26 23.23 34.85 6.00
C VAL A 26 21.91 34.17 6.38
N ALA A 27 21.25 34.71 7.42
CA ALA A 27 19.88 34.35 7.76
C ALA A 27 18.97 34.86 6.64
N PHE A 28 18.51 33.98 5.76
CA PHE A 28 17.40 34.26 4.87
C PHE A 28 16.12 34.36 5.71
N ALA A 29 15.67 35.56 6.02
CA ALA A 29 14.35 35.74 6.57
C ALA A 29 13.31 35.48 5.45
N ALA A 30 12.79 34.25 5.40
CA ALA A 30 11.63 33.93 4.58
C ALA A 30 10.40 34.64 5.16
N ARG A 31 10.04 35.77 4.58
CA ARG A 31 8.68 36.36 4.71
C ARG A 31 7.77 35.52 3.77
N GLY A 32 7.07 34.58 4.28
CA GLY A 32 6.04 33.80 3.60
C GLY A 32 5.09 33.26 4.64
N GLY A 33 3.79 33.54 4.49
CA GLY A 33 2.74 33.23 5.43
C GLY A 33 2.85 31.81 6.00
N GLY A 34 2.88 31.71 7.30
CA GLY A 34 3.00 30.46 8.00
C GLY A 34 1.77 29.59 7.79
N GLU A 35 1.88 28.64 6.89
CA GLU A 35 1.07 27.46 6.95
C GLU A 35 1.56 26.71 8.18
N VAL A 36 0.75 26.72 9.24
CA VAL A 36 1.03 25.97 10.46
C VAL A 36 1.05 24.49 10.03
N ALA A 37 2.24 23.93 9.91
CA ALA A 37 2.40 22.52 9.64
C ALA A 37 1.60 21.76 10.71
N THR A 38 0.54 21.09 10.30
CA THR A 38 -0.24 20.24 11.19
C THR A 38 0.75 19.25 11.83
N PRO A 39 0.81 19.15 13.16
CA PRO A 39 1.77 18.27 13.81
C PRO A 39 1.59 16.85 13.26
N ALA A 40 2.70 16.22 12.88
CA ALA A 40 2.70 14.86 12.38
C ALA A 40 1.90 13.98 13.37
N GLN A 41 0.84 13.38 12.89
CA GLN A 41 -0.06 12.59 13.73
C GLN A 41 0.68 11.31 14.13
N ALA A 42 0.63 10.92 15.40
CA ALA A 42 1.33 9.74 15.87
C ALA A 42 0.88 8.48 15.09
N ALA A 43 1.85 7.68 14.66
CA ALA A 43 1.57 6.40 14.00
C ALA A 43 0.76 5.48 14.92
N ILE A 44 -0.25 4.84 14.36
CA ILE A 44 -1.09 3.87 15.07
C ILE A 44 -0.45 2.48 14.99
N THR A 45 0.20 2.20 13.87
CA THR A 45 0.84 0.93 13.57
C THR A 45 2.18 1.14 12.84
N GLU A 46 3.06 0.15 12.90
CA GLU A 46 4.32 0.15 12.13
C GLU A 46 4.13 -0.49 10.76
N HIS A 47 3.23 -1.47 10.66
CA HIS A 47 2.99 -2.23 9.45
C HIS A 47 1.51 -2.24 9.09
N VAL A 48 1.24 -2.22 7.80
CA VAL A 48 -0.10 -2.38 7.24
C VAL A 48 -0.08 -3.54 6.24
N VAL A 49 -1.03 -4.45 6.36
CA VAL A 49 -1.36 -5.45 5.32
C VAL A 49 -2.69 -5.07 4.71
N LEU A 50 -2.72 -4.88 3.40
CA LEU A 50 -3.92 -4.58 2.64
C LEU A 50 -4.22 -5.76 1.69
N PHE A 51 -5.26 -6.52 2.01
CA PHE A 51 -5.81 -7.52 1.11
C PHE A 51 -6.82 -6.87 0.17
N VAL A 52 -6.57 -7.01 -1.11
CA VAL A 52 -7.45 -6.52 -2.17
C VAL A 52 -8.03 -7.73 -2.90
N LEU A 53 -9.34 -7.93 -2.77
CA LEU A 53 -10.05 -9.09 -3.29
C LEU A 53 -10.96 -8.68 -4.46
N GLU A 54 -11.59 -9.65 -5.09
CA GLU A 54 -12.60 -9.42 -6.12
C GLU A 54 -13.79 -10.37 -5.95
N GLY A 55 -14.98 -9.88 -6.26
CA GLY A 55 -16.18 -10.69 -6.23
C GLY A 55 -16.66 -11.07 -4.83
N LEU A 56 -16.40 -10.21 -3.84
CA LEU A 56 -16.84 -10.43 -2.47
C LEU A 56 -18.03 -9.57 -2.08
N GLY A 57 -18.85 -10.13 -1.21
CA GLY A 57 -19.94 -9.45 -0.52
C GLY A 57 -20.20 -10.13 0.83
N GLN A 58 -21.18 -9.65 1.56
CA GLN A 58 -21.60 -10.28 2.82
C GLN A 58 -22.01 -11.74 2.62
N GLU A 59 -22.56 -12.08 1.47
CA GLU A 59 -22.97 -13.46 1.11
C GLU A 59 -21.78 -14.43 1.10
N SER A 60 -20.59 -13.97 0.72
CA SER A 60 -19.39 -14.80 0.66
C SER A 60 -19.04 -15.39 2.03
N LEU A 61 -19.26 -14.61 3.10
CA LEU A 61 -19.00 -15.06 4.48
C LEU A 61 -20.04 -16.04 5.01
N LYS A 62 -21.30 -15.93 4.55
CA LYS A 62 -22.38 -16.85 4.93
C LYS A 62 -22.08 -18.30 4.50
N SER A 63 -21.22 -18.48 3.51
CA SER A 63 -20.80 -19.80 3.04
C SER A 63 -19.94 -20.58 4.06
N GLY A 64 -19.40 -19.92 5.09
CA GLY A 64 -18.45 -20.49 6.03
C GLY A 64 -17.08 -20.84 5.42
N ALA A 65 -16.82 -20.41 4.19
CA ALA A 65 -15.59 -20.73 3.46
C ALA A 65 -14.40 -19.85 3.84
N MET A 66 -14.63 -18.76 4.59
CA MET A 66 -13.61 -17.75 4.90
C MET A 66 -13.45 -17.50 6.41
N PRO A 67 -12.92 -18.45 7.19
CA PRO A 67 -12.75 -18.30 8.63
C PRO A 67 -11.75 -17.18 9.01
N VAL A 68 -10.68 -16.95 8.22
CA VAL A 68 -9.70 -15.88 8.47
C VAL A 68 -10.38 -14.53 8.31
N LEU A 69 -11.07 -14.29 7.19
CA LEU A 69 -11.79 -13.04 6.96
C LEU A 69 -12.90 -12.83 8.00
N SER A 70 -13.62 -13.90 8.38
CA SER A 70 -14.64 -13.85 9.43
C SER A 70 -14.04 -13.44 10.79
N SER A 71 -12.83 -13.90 11.09
CA SER A 71 -12.09 -13.48 12.29
C SER A 71 -11.69 -12.01 12.23
N LEU A 72 -11.24 -11.51 11.06
CA LEU A 72 -10.93 -10.08 10.89
C LEU A 72 -12.17 -9.22 11.11
N VAL A 73 -13.31 -9.62 10.56
CA VAL A 73 -14.61 -8.92 10.76
C VAL A 73 -14.99 -8.92 12.23
N LYS A 74 -14.96 -10.07 12.91
CA LYS A 74 -15.33 -10.20 14.32
C LYS A 74 -14.46 -9.35 15.25
N ASN A 75 -13.16 -9.29 14.97
CA ASN A 75 -12.16 -8.61 15.80
C ASN A 75 -11.79 -7.21 15.28
N GLY A 76 -12.54 -6.65 14.36
CA GLY A 76 -12.25 -5.41 13.69
C GLY A 76 -13.46 -4.50 13.51
N ALA A 77 -13.31 -3.55 12.61
CA ALA A 77 -14.35 -2.64 12.13
C ALA A 77 -14.74 -3.01 10.70
N VAL A 78 -16.01 -2.95 10.37
CA VAL A 78 -16.53 -3.37 9.06
C VAL A 78 -17.66 -2.48 8.57
N THR A 79 -17.67 -2.23 7.27
CA THR A 79 -18.87 -1.87 6.50
C THR A 79 -19.02 -2.82 5.31
N TRP A 80 -20.27 -3.14 4.96
CA TRP A 80 -20.62 -3.95 3.78
C TRP A 80 -21.08 -3.08 2.61
N SER A 81 -21.10 -1.78 2.82
CA SER A 81 -21.65 -0.80 1.90
C SER A 81 -20.66 0.29 1.52
N ALA A 82 -19.36 -0.02 1.52
CA ALA A 82 -18.37 0.90 0.96
C ALA A 82 -18.63 1.05 -0.55
N THR A 83 -18.58 2.28 -1.06
CA THR A 83 -18.78 2.54 -2.48
C THR A 83 -17.49 2.30 -3.26
N ALA A 84 -17.56 1.54 -4.34
CA ALA A 84 -16.49 1.47 -5.32
C ALA A 84 -16.45 2.75 -6.17
N VAL A 85 -15.66 2.76 -7.23
CA VAL A 85 -15.65 3.86 -8.21
C VAL A 85 -16.41 3.44 -9.47
N ALA A 86 -16.95 4.41 -10.18
CA ALA A 86 -17.50 4.18 -11.51
C ALA A 86 -16.49 4.63 -12.57
N PRO A 87 -16.27 3.82 -13.61
CA PRO A 87 -16.72 2.45 -13.77
C PRO A 87 -15.94 1.45 -12.91
N ALA A 88 -16.64 0.49 -12.33
CA ALA A 88 -16.01 -0.55 -11.49
C ALA A 88 -15.24 -1.56 -12.34
N ARG A 89 -14.00 -1.26 -12.63
CA ARG A 89 -13.05 -2.11 -13.36
C ARG A 89 -11.81 -2.34 -12.51
N ARG A 90 -11.17 -3.49 -12.63
CA ARG A 90 -10.00 -3.86 -11.80
C ARG A 90 -8.95 -2.76 -11.74
N LEU A 91 -8.37 -2.40 -12.88
CA LEU A 91 -7.27 -1.46 -12.91
C LEU A 91 -7.70 -0.03 -12.52
N PRO A 92 -8.78 0.56 -13.05
CA PRO A 92 -9.28 1.87 -12.58
C PRO A 92 -9.62 1.89 -11.09
N THR A 93 -10.30 0.86 -10.57
CA THR A 93 -10.68 0.80 -9.16
C THR A 93 -9.46 0.67 -8.26
N MET A 94 -8.49 -0.17 -8.64
CA MET A 94 -7.25 -0.29 -7.89
C MET A 94 -6.42 1.00 -7.95
N ALA A 95 -6.40 1.69 -9.10
CA ALA A 95 -5.75 3.00 -9.22
C ALA A 95 -6.40 4.02 -8.27
N SER A 96 -7.72 4.07 -8.21
CA SER A 96 -8.44 4.94 -7.27
C SER A 96 -8.10 4.60 -5.80
N LEU A 97 -8.02 3.33 -5.46
CA LEU A 97 -7.68 2.87 -4.12
C LEU A 97 -6.26 3.34 -3.69
N VAL A 98 -5.28 3.23 -4.59
CA VAL A 98 -3.89 3.56 -4.24
C VAL A 98 -3.52 5.02 -4.45
N THR A 99 -4.31 5.78 -5.22
CA THR A 99 -4.09 7.22 -5.43
C THR A 99 -4.98 8.10 -4.57
N GLY A 100 -5.99 7.53 -3.90
CA GLY A 100 -6.98 8.31 -3.16
C GLY A 100 -7.81 9.26 -4.04
N MET A 101 -7.92 8.98 -5.34
CA MET A 101 -8.55 9.87 -6.33
C MET A 101 -9.56 9.13 -7.22
N PRO A 102 -10.58 9.84 -7.74
CA PRO A 102 -11.49 9.28 -8.73
C PRO A 102 -10.79 9.10 -10.07
N VAL A 103 -11.40 8.23 -10.92
CA VAL A 103 -10.88 7.87 -12.25
C VAL A 103 -10.55 9.09 -13.12
N ALA A 104 -11.38 10.11 -13.08
CA ALA A 104 -11.18 11.35 -13.85
C ALA A 104 -9.87 12.08 -13.50
N LYS A 105 -9.40 11.97 -12.25
CA LYS A 105 -8.18 12.63 -11.79
C LYS A 105 -6.92 11.79 -12.03
N HIS A 106 -6.92 10.51 -11.64
CA HIS A 106 -5.74 9.67 -11.86
C HIS A 106 -5.57 9.24 -13.33
N GLY A 107 -6.63 9.31 -14.13
CA GLY A 107 -6.59 9.15 -15.58
C GLY A 107 -6.45 7.71 -16.08
N ILE A 108 -6.51 6.71 -15.22
CA ILE A 108 -6.52 5.28 -15.61
C ILE A 108 -7.95 4.89 -15.97
N THR A 109 -8.25 4.82 -17.27
CA THR A 109 -9.59 4.47 -17.81
C THR A 109 -9.64 3.10 -18.48
N TRP A 110 -8.51 2.45 -18.65
CA TRP A 110 -8.36 1.13 -19.29
C TRP A 110 -8.20 0.02 -18.25
N ASN A 111 -8.43 -1.23 -18.67
CA ASN A 111 -8.45 -2.40 -17.77
C ASN A 111 -7.51 -3.54 -18.19
N ILE A 112 -6.55 -3.24 -19.06
CA ILE A 112 -5.49 -4.17 -19.49
C ILE A 112 -4.15 -3.49 -19.33
N PHE A 113 -3.06 -4.28 -19.28
CA PHE A 113 -1.73 -3.70 -19.27
C PHE A 113 -1.42 -3.08 -20.65
N GLU A 114 -1.15 -1.79 -20.67
CA GLU A 114 -0.71 -1.04 -21.84
C GLU A 114 0.47 -0.14 -21.51
N PHE A 115 1.67 -0.59 -21.86
CA PHE A 115 2.91 0.15 -21.55
C PHE A 115 2.91 1.59 -22.10
N SER A 116 2.34 1.79 -23.28
CA SER A 116 2.29 3.10 -23.94
C SER A 116 1.45 4.15 -23.20
N ARG A 117 0.54 3.74 -22.35
CA ARG A 117 -0.33 4.64 -21.58
C ARG A 117 0.31 5.17 -20.29
N GLY A 118 1.46 4.61 -19.89
CA GLY A 118 2.20 5.05 -18.71
C GLY A 118 1.52 4.69 -17.38
N TYR A 119 1.73 5.51 -16.39
CA TYR A 119 1.29 5.33 -15.00
C TYR A 119 0.15 6.30 -14.63
N PRO A 120 -0.49 6.14 -13.44
CA PRO A 120 -1.43 7.13 -12.94
C PRO A 120 -0.82 8.54 -12.95
N ARG A 121 -1.61 9.53 -13.27
CA ARG A 121 -1.18 10.95 -13.25
C ARG A 121 -0.90 11.45 -11.83
N ALA A 122 -1.59 10.85 -10.85
CA ALA A 122 -1.42 11.17 -9.45
C ALA A 122 -0.40 10.24 -8.80
N PRO A 123 0.37 10.72 -7.81
CA PRO A 123 1.18 9.87 -6.96
C PRO A 123 0.31 8.85 -6.21
N THR A 124 0.86 7.66 -6.04
CA THR A 124 0.21 6.58 -5.29
C THR A 124 0.65 6.59 -3.82
N VAL A 125 -0.01 5.81 -3.00
CA VAL A 125 0.43 5.55 -1.61
C VAL A 125 1.87 5.02 -1.55
N PHE A 126 2.33 4.30 -2.56
CA PHE A 126 3.71 3.79 -2.64
C PHE A 126 4.72 4.94 -2.81
N ASP A 127 4.43 5.89 -3.70
CA ASP A 127 5.27 7.08 -3.91
C ASP A 127 5.41 7.89 -2.62
N TYR A 128 4.32 8.04 -1.85
CA TYR A 128 4.35 8.79 -0.59
C TYR A 128 5.06 8.08 0.54
N LEU A 129 4.98 6.76 0.59
CA LEU A 129 5.72 5.97 1.58
C LEU A 129 7.23 6.16 1.38
N ASP A 130 7.69 6.12 0.16
CA ASP A 130 9.10 6.36 -0.16
C ASP A 130 9.53 7.81 0.19
N LEU A 131 8.77 8.81 -0.26
CA LEU A 131 9.05 10.22 0.02
C LEU A 131 9.01 10.57 1.51
N SER A 132 8.33 9.79 2.34
CA SER A 132 8.20 10.05 3.78
C SER A 132 9.36 9.54 4.64
N GLY A 133 10.52 9.28 4.06
CA GLY A 133 11.72 8.89 4.79
C GLY A 133 12.06 7.40 4.71
N GLY A 134 11.87 6.77 3.55
CA GLY A 134 12.31 5.40 3.29
C GLY A 134 11.43 4.37 3.99
N ARG A 135 10.12 4.46 3.83
CA ARG A 135 9.20 3.43 4.25
C ARG A 135 8.97 2.47 3.11
N ASP A 136 9.42 1.24 3.29
CA ASP A 136 9.32 0.21 2.27
C ASP A 136 7.87 -0.22 2.04
N SER A 137 7.52 -0.45 0.79
CA SER A 137 6.25 -0.99 0.38
C SER A 137 6.44 -2.15 -0.59
N ALA A 138 5.53 -3.11 -0.57
CA ALA A 138 5.54 -4.23 -1.50
C ALA A 138 4.11 -4.51 -1.99
N ILE A 139 3.99 -4.80 -3.28
CA ILE A 139 2.72 -5.22 -3.88
C ILE A 139 2.89 -6.57 -4.58
N PHE A 140 2.01 -7.51 -4.25
CA PHE A 140 1.91 -8.81 -4.89
C PHE A 140 0.55 -8.98 -5.54
N TYR A 141 0.50 -9.25 -6.83
CA TYR A 141 -0.75 -9.27 -7.57
C TYR A 141 -0.83 -10.43 -8.57
N MET A 142 -2.05 -10.85 -8.86
CA MET A 142 -2.38 -11.96 -9.76
C MET A 142 -2.97 -11.50 -11.10
N ASP A 143 -2.73 -10.25 -11.47
CA ASP A 143 -3.20 -9.70 -12.75
C ASP A 143 -2.17 -8.72 -13.30
N GLU A 144 -1.74 -8.92 -14.52
CA GLU A 144 -0.70 -8.10 -15.15
C GLU A 144 -1.12 -6.65 -15.38
N SER A 145 -2.42 -6.37 -15.47
CA SER A 145 -2.90 -4.98 -15.61
C SER A 145 -2.44 -4.10 -14.46
N LEU A 146 -2.28 -4.67 -13.27
CA LEU A 146 -1.85 -3.94 -12.08
C LEU A 146 -0.37 -3.53 -12.11
N TYR A 147 0.43 -4.07 -13.05
CA TYR A 147 1.78 -3.57 -13.31
C TYR A 147 1.79 -2.07 -13.64
N GLN A 148 0.68 -1.58 -14.20
CA GLN A 148 0.48 -0.16 -14.48
C GLN A 148 0.54 0.74 -13.22
N LEU A 149 0.37 0.15 -12.03
CA LEU A 149 0.37 0.85 -10.73
C LEU A 149 1.69 0.70 -9.97
N ALA A 150 2.46 -0.35 -10.29
CA ALA A 150 3.75 -0.60 -9.70
C ALA A 150 4.84 -0.01 -10.62
N LYS A 151 5.30 1.18 -10.31
CA LYS A 151 6.41 1.78 -11.05
C LYS A 151 7.65 0.90 -10.91
N PRO A 152 8.46 0.71 -11.99
CA PRO A 152 9.68 -0.09 -11.95
C PRO A 152 10.82 0.66 -11.25
N GLU A 153 10.57 1.14 -10.05
CA GLU A 153 11.47 1.98 -9.27
C GLU A 153 11.86 1.30 -7.94
N PRO A 154 12.97 1.67 -7.32
CA PRO A 154 13.54 0.93 -6.19
C PRO A 154 12.68 0.91 -4.92
N TYR A 155 11.65 1.75 -4.80
CA TYR A 155 10.85 1.87 -3.58
C TYR A 155 9.56 1.05 -3.57
N THR A 156 9.23 0.32 -4.64
CA THR A 156 8.07 -0.58 -4.65
C THR A 156 8.49 -1.94 -5.13
N ASP A 157 8.58 -2.89 -4.21
CA ASP A 157 8.82 -4.28 -4.56
C ASP A 157 7.51 -4.93 -5.00
N TYR A 158 7.56 -5.69 -6.09
CA TYR A 158 6.39 -6.39 -6.62
C TYR A 158 6.76 -7.76 -7.18
N GLN A 159 5.78 -8.66 -7.15
CA GLN A 159 5.85 -9.93 -7.84
C GLN A 159 4.57 -10.12 -8.64
N MET A 160 4.71 -10.39 -9.92
CA MET A 160 3.60 -10.57 -10.83
C MET A 160 3.36 -12.05 -11.10
N CYS A 161 2.09 -12.40 -11.01
CA CYS A 161 1.57 -13.68 -11.42
C CYS A 161 0.56 -13.39 -12.53
N GLY A 162 0.89 -13.60 -13.78
CA GLY A 162 0.08 -13.19 -14.93
C GLY A 162 -0.11 -14.30 -15.97
N PRO A 163 -0.78 -14.04 -17.09
CA PRO A 163 -1.14 -15.04 -18.10
C PRO A 163 0.05 -15.75 -18.74
N LEU A 164 1.23 -15.15 -18.73
CA LEU A 164 2.46 -15.81 -19.17
C LEU A 164 2.97 -16.87 -18.17
N ARG A 165 2.35 -16.98 -16.99
CA ARG A 165 2.65 -17.96 -15.95
C ARG A 165 1.36 -18.73 -15.65
N ALA A 166 1.11 -19.79 -16.41
CA ALA A 166 -0.13 -20.57 -16.43
C ALA A 166 -0.58 -21.13 -15.06
N GLU A 167 0.29 -21.18 -14.08
CA GLU A 167 0.01 -21.73 -12.75
C GLU A 167 -0.17 -20.65 -11.66
N CYS A 168 -0.59 -19.46 -12.03
CA CYS A 168 -0.81 -18.42 -11.07
C CYS A 168 -2.08 -18.65 -10.26
N ASN A 169 -1.91 -19.02 -9.01
CA ASN A 169 -2.97 -19.23 -8.04
C ASN A 169 -2.60 -18.61 -6.69
N PRO A 170 -3.53 -18.50 -5.72
CA PRO A 170 -3.26 -17.88 -4.43
C PRO A 170 -2.08 -18.49 -3.66
N ASP A 171 -1.91 -19.82 -3.70
CA ASP A 171 -0.78 -20.49 -3.03
C ASP A 171 0.57 -20.09 -3.67
N ARG A 172 0.62 -19.93 -4.99
CA ARG A 172 1.81 -19.46 -5.70
C ARG A 172 2.17 -18.03 -5.34
N LEU A 173 1.18 -17.14 -5.31
CA LEU A 173 1.39 -15.74 -4.92
C LEU A 173 1.96 -15.64 -3.50
N VAL A 174 1.39 -16.39 -2.57
CA VAL A 174 1.89 -16.42 -1.18
C VAL A 174 3.29 -17.01 -1.09
N GLY A 175 3.66 -17.92 -1.99
CA GLY A 175 5.03 -18.38 -2.15
C GLY A 175 6.00 -17.24 -2.40
N TYR A 176 5.66 -16.31 -3.29
CA TYR A 176 6.46 -15.11 -3.55
C TYR A 176 6.54 -14.18 -2.33
N VAL A 177 5.43 -14.00 -1.60
CA VAL A 177 5.44 -13.22 -0.35
C VAL A 177 6.38 -13.86 0.68
N ARG A 178 6.36 -15.17 0.82
CA ARG A 178 7.27 -15.91 1.72
C ARG A 178 8.73 -15.73 1.31
N ASP A 179 9.05 -15.85 0.03
CA ASP A 179 10.40 -15.66 -0.49
C ASP A 179 10.88 -14.22 -0.27
N TYR A 180 9.99 -13.24 -0.42
CA TYR A 180 10.27 -11.85 -0.10
C TYR A 180 10.64 -11.68 1.39
N PHE A 181 9.82 -12.18 2.31
CA PHE A 181 10.10 -12.13 3.74
C PHE A 181 11.43 -12.80 4.09
N LYS A 182 11.71 -13.95 3.48
CA LYS A 182 13.01 -14.66 3.67
C LYS A 182 14.18 -13.79 3.22
N LYS A 183 14.09 -13.12 2.08
CA LYS A 183 15.14 -12.21 1.60
C LYS A 183 15.27 -11.01 2.51
N ALA A 184 14.17 -10.37 2.88
CA ALA A 184 14.14 -9.19 3.73
C ALA A 184 14.75 -9.43 5.14
N THR A 185 14.62 -10.64 5.67
CA THR A 185 15.14 -11.00 6.99
C THR A 185 16.53 -11.60 6.98
N SER A 186 16.96 -12.21 5.87
CA SER A 186 18.30 -12.80 5.75
C SER A 186 19.38 -11.82 5.30
N GLY A 187 18.99 -10.62 4.89
CA GLY A 187 19.89 -9.66 4.24
C GLY A 187 20.45 -10.17 2.90
N SER A 188 19.82 -11.21 2.32
CA SER A 188 20.27 -11.83 1.08
C SER A 188 19.74 -11.04 -0.11
N GLY A 189 20.60 -10.34 -0.81
CA GLY A 189 20.31 -9.62 -2.03
C GLY A 189 21.58 -9.25 -2.76
N TYR A 190 21.48 -8.89 -4.04
CA TYR A 190 22.61 -8.39 -4.81
C TYR A 190 22.56 -6.86 -4.87
N GLY A 191 23.62 -6.20 -4.39
CA GLY A 191 23.76 -4.75 -4.48
C GLY A 191 22.76 -3.97 -3.61
N HIS A 192 22.13 -2.94 -4.19
CA HIS A 192 21.18 -2.06 -3.50
C HIS A 192 19.76 -2.64 -3.36
N ALA A 193 19.53 -3.87 -3.81
CA ALA A 193 18.20 -4.49 -3.86
C ALA A 193 17.98 -5.52 -2.74
N ILE A 194 18.40 -5.22 -1.51
CA ILE A 194 18.01 -6.02 -0.35
C ILE A 194 16.64 -5.49 0.10
N PRO A 195 15.55 -6.26 -0.07
CA PRO A 195 14.25 -5.79 0.37
C PRO A 195 14.23 -5.66 1.90
N ALA A 196 13.56 -4.65 2.41
CA ALA A 196 13.25 -4.54 3.82
C ALA A 196 11.87 -5.12 4.14
N LEU A 197 11.57 -5.35 5.41
CA LEU A 197 10.22 -5.74 5.83
C LEU A 197 9.26 -4.58 5.55
N PRO A 198 8.16 -4.80 4.80
CA PRO A 198 7.37 -3.73 4.28
C PRO A 198 6.54 -3.04 5.36
N HIS A 199 6.51 -1.71 5.35
CA HIS A 199 5.56 -0.93 6.13
C HIS A 199 4.15 -1.04 5.54
N LEU A 200 4.04 -1.19 4.21
CA LEU A 200 2.80 -1.51 3.52
C LEU A 200 3.00 -2.73 2.62
N LEU A 201 2.27 -3.81 2.92
CA LEU A 201 2.15 -4.97 2.03
C LEU A 201 0.76 -4.99 1.41
N VAL A 202 0.69 -4.92 0.09
CA VAL A 202 -0.56 -5.09 -0.67
C VAL A 202 -0.57 -6.46 -1.32
N VAL A 203 -1.65 -7.22 -1.11
CA VAL A 203 -1.82 -8.57 -1.68
C VAL A 203 -3.15 -8.63 -2.42
N HIS A 204 -3.09 -8.76 -3.75
CA HIS A 204 -4.25 -8.83 -4.62
C HIS A 204 -4.63 -10.28 -4.93
N LEU A 205 -5.85 -10.66 -4.61
CA LEU A 205 -6.38 -12.01 -4.68
C LEU A 205 -7.72 -12.07 -5.44
N PRO A 206 -7.71 -12.06 -6.79
CA PRO A 206 -8.91 -11.92 -7.62
C PRO A 206 -9.68 -13.23 -7.86
N ALA A 207 -9.19 -14.37 -7.38
CA ALA A 207 -9.73 -15.68 -7.76
C ALA A 207 -11.25 -15.84 -7.57
N PRO A 208 -11.89 -15.36 -6.48
CA PRO A 208 -13.34 -15.49 -6.34
C PRO A 208 -14.12 -14.75 -7.42
N GLY A 209 -13.71 -13.52 -7.77
CA GLY A 209 -14.35 -12.75 -8.84
C GLY A 209 -14.27 -13.48 -10.18
N ARG A 210 -13.07 -13.92 -10.57
CA ARG A 210 -12.85 -14.66 -11.82
C ARG A 210 -13.67 -15.94 -11.90
N VAL A 211 -13.70 -16.72 -10.83
CA VAL A 211 -14.45 -17.98 -10.80
C VAL A 211 -15.94 -17.72 -10.75
N GLY A 212 -16.39 -16.72 -10.00
CA GLY A 212 -17.81 -16.33 -9.94
C GLY A 212 -18.36 -15.95 -11.30
N GLU A 213 -17.61 -15.17 -12.09
CA GLU A 213 -17.97 -14.82 -13.47
C GLU A 213 -17.99 -16.03 -14.42
N ALA A 214 -16.94 -16.82 -14.39
CA ALA A 214 -16.76 -17.92 -15.34
C ALA A 214 -17.67 -19.11 -15.07
N GLN A 215 -17.97 -19.41 -13.80
CA GLN A 215 -18.61 -20.65 -13.37
C GLN A 215 -19.86 -20.44 -12.51
N GLY A 216 -20.19 -19.18 -12.21
CA GLY A 216 -21.34 -18.78 -11.40
C GLY A 216 -21.00 -18.58 -9.92
N TRP A 217 -21.62 -17.57 -9.36
CA TRP A 217 -21.41 -17.06 -8.01
C TRP A 217 -21.88 -17.98 -6.87
N LYS A 218 -22.67 -19.00 -7.18
CA LYS A 218 -23.17 -20.02 -6.24
C LYS A 218 -22.56 -21.41 -6.49
N SER A 219 -21.58 -21.50 -7.41
CA SER A 219 -20.93 -22.76 -7.77
C SER A 219 -20.03 -23.29 -6.65
N VAL A 220 -19.76 -24.59 -6.71
CA VAL A 220 -18.76 -25.22 -5.83
C VAL A 220 -17.37 -24.59 -6.08
N ALA A 221 -17.04 -24.33 -7.34
CA ALA A 221 -15.79 -23.70 -7.72
C ALA A 221 -15.61 -22.30 -7.10
N TYR A 222 -16.66 -21.48 -7.06
CA TYR A 222 -16.60 -20.20 -6.37
C TYR A 222 -16.33 -20.36 -4.85
N LYS A 223 -17.01 -21.31 -4.22
CA LYS A 223 -16.76 -21.63 -2.80
C LYS A 223 -15.34 -22.11 -2.54
N ASP A 224 -14.78 -22.89 -3.44
CA ASP A 224 -13.39 -23.35 -3.32
C ASP A 224 -12.38 -22.24 -3.59
N ALA A 225 -12.70 -21.30 -4.50
CA ALA A 225 -11.91 -20.07 -4.67
C ALA A 225 -11.90 -19.20 -3.41
N LEU A 226 -13.04 -19.07 -2.72
CA LEU A 226 -13.11 -18.38 -1.42
C LEU A 226 -12.20 -19.03 -0.38
N LYS A 227 -12.23 -20.37 -0.25
CA LYS A 227 -11.34 -21.10 0.68
C LYS A 227 -9.86 -20.90 0.34
N ALA A 228 -9.50 -20.96 -0.95
CA ALA A 228 -8.12 -20.77 -1.39
C ALA A 228 -7.60 -19.36 -1.06
N VAL A 229 -8.42 -18.35 -1.28
CA VAL A 229 -8.08 -16.96 -0.95
C VAL A 229 -7.97 -16.76 0.57
N ASP A 230 -8.91 -17.29 1.34
CA ASP A 230 -8.87 -17.19 2.80
C ASP A 230 -7.64 -17.88 3.41
N LYS A 231 -7.27 -19.06 2.88
CA LYS A 231 -6.02 -19.75 3.24
C LYS A 231 -4.80 -18.89 2.93
N ALA A 232 -4.77 -18.25 1.76
CA ALA A 232 -3.69 -17.36 1.36
C ALA A 232 -3.56 -16.17 2.32
N MET A 233 -4.68 -15.53 2.68
CA MET A 233 -4.72 -14.46 3.69
C MET A 233 -4.16 -14.95 5.03
N GLY A 234 -4.59 -16.14 5.48
CA GLY A 234 -4.09 -16.77 6.72
C GLY A 234 -2.58 -16.95 6.68
N THR A 235 -2.05 -17.48 5.58
CA THR A 235 -0.60 -17.71 5.43
C THR A 235 0.20 -16.40 5.45
N VAL A 236 -0.30 -15.32 4.83
CA VAL A 236 0.36 -14.00 4.92
C VAL A 236 0.37 -13.51 6.37
N LEU A 237 -0.74 -13.64 7.10
CA LEU A 237 -0.80 -13.23 8.50
C LEU A 237 0.08 -14.09 9.40
N ASP A 238 0.28 -15.38 9.06
CA ASP A 238 1.20 -16.26 9.78
C ASP A 238 2.65 -15.82 9.60
N LEU A 239 3.05 -15.37 8.40
CA LEU A 239 4.37 -14.76 8.20
C LEU A 239 4.60 -13.57 9.14
N TYR A 240 3.60 -12.70 9.29
CA TYR A 240 3.70 -11.58 10.25
C TYR A 240 3.79 -12.06 11.70
N ARG A 241 3.15 -13.18 12.06
CA ARG A 241 3.29 -13.80 13.40
C ARG A 241 4.68 -14.41 13.59
N GLU A 242 5.16 -15.18 12.62
CA GLU A 242 6.48 -15.82 12.64
C GLU A 242 7.61 -14.80 12.81
N HIS A 243 7.49 -13.62 12.21
CA HIS A 243 8.45 -12.54 12.32
C HIS A 243 8.18 -11.56 13.48
N GLY A 244 7.22 -11.86 14.36
CA GLY A 244 6.91 -11.02 15.54
C GLY A 244 6.26 -9.67 15.21
N LEU A 245 5.78 -9.48 13.98
CA LEU A 245 5.24 -8.20 13.50
C LEU A 245 3.74 -8.04 13.77
N ILE A 246 2.99 -9.13 13.95
CA ILE A 246 1.52 -9.10 13.99
C ILE A 246 0.96 -8.15 15.06
N LYS A 247 1.66 -8.00 16.20
CA LYS A 247 1.27 -7.09 17.28
C LYS A 247 1.52 -5.61 16.96
N ARG A 248 2.14 -5.32 15.84
CA ARG A 248 2.46 -3.98 15.32
C ARG A 248 1.86 -3.77 13.93
N THR A 249 0.86 -4.60 13.58
CA THR A 249 0.27 -4.63 12.23
C THR A 249 -1.21 -4.32 12.28
N THR A 250 -1.65 -3.42 11.42
CA THR A 250 -3.05 -3.21 11.07
C THR A 250 -3.34 -3.91 9.75
N VAL A 251 -4.47 -4.58 9.67
CA VAL A 251 -4.90 -5.32 8.48
C VAL A 251 -6.14 -4.67 7.90
N PHE A 252 -6.10 -4.35 6.62
CA PHE A 252 -7.26 -3.94 5.84
C PHE A 252 -7.62 -5.03 4.84
N ALA A 253 -8.91 -5.17 4.56
CA ALA A 253 -9.39 -6.02 3.48
C ALA A 253 -10.57 -5.34 2.79
N THR A 254 -10.53 -5.28 1.46
CA THR A 254 -11.61 -4.74 0.63
C THR A 254 -11.73 -5.52 -0.67
N SER A 255 -12.72 -5.22 -1.47
CA SER A 255 -12.93 -5.86 -2.77
C SER A 255 -13.02 -4.81 -3.88
N LEU A 256 -12.42 -5.09 -5.04
CA LEU A 256 -12.54 -4.22 -6.21
C LEU A 256 -13.89 -4.39 -6.92
N SER A 257 -14.59 -5.51 -6.67
CA SER A 257 -15.92 -5.81 -7.22
C SER A 257 -16.81 -6.49 -6.20
N ALA A 258 -18.10 -6.32 -6.36
CA ALA A 258 -19.10 -6.98 -5.53
C ALA A 258 -19.37 -8.43 -5.99
N PHE A 259 -19.99 -9.19 -5.09
CA PHE A 259 -20.56 -10.49 -5.41
C PHE A 259 -21.68 -10.33 -6.46
N GLY A 260 -21.60 -11.07 -7.54
CA GLY A 260 -22.60 -11.02 -8.61
C GLY A 260 -22.27 -10.04 -9.74
N GLU A 261 -21.18 -9.32 -9.67
CA GLU A 261 -20.78 -8.33 -10.67
C GLU A 261 -19.71 -8.83 -11.62
N THR A 262 -19.83 -8.43 -12.89
CA THR A 262 -18.90 -8.76 -13.97
C THR A 262 -17.87 -7.64 -14.17
N GLN A 263 -16.59 -7.95 -14.00
CA GLN A 263 -15.50 -6.97 -14.15
C GLN A 263 -14.60 -7.17 -15.37
N PHE A 264 -14.75 -8.30 -16.08
CA PHE A 264 -13.72 -8.73 -17.05
C PHE A 264 -13.94 -8.27 -18.49
N SER A 265 -14.93 -7.43 -18.80
CA SER A 265 -15.01 -6.96 -20.17
C SER A 265 -13.72 -6.24 -20.57
N ALA A 266 -12.99 -6.86 -21.50
CA ALA A 266 -11.87 -6.22 -22.16
C ALA A 266 -12.43 -5.02 -22.97
N GLY A 267 -11.81 -3.86 -22.84
CA GLY A 267 -12.17 -2.70 -23.61
C GLY A 267 -12.03 -1.39 -22.83
N GLU A 268 -11.96 -0.32 -23.57
CA GLU A 268 -12.03 1.02 -22.99
C GLU A 268 -13.41 1.21 -22.34
N VAL A 269 -13.41 1.87 -21.21
CA VAL A 269 -14.64 2.33 -20.62
C VAL A 269 -15.15 3.46 -21.51
N SER A 270 -16.07 3.16 -22.41
CA SER A 270 -16.89 4.18 -23.06
C SER A 270 -17.62 4.94 -21.96
N GLY A 271 -17.54 6.26 -21.98
CA GLY A 271 -17.93 7.16 -20.89
C GLY A 271 -19.40 7.18 -20.47
N GLU A 272 -20.13 6.09 -20.62
CA GLU A 272 -21.44 5.90 -20.02
C GLU A 272 -21.23 5.53 -18.54
N GLN A 273 -21.29 6.53 -17.72
CA GLN A 273 -21.37 6.46 -16.28
C GLN A 273 -22.68 5.73 -15.95
N THR A 274 -22.57 4.46 -15.57
CA THR A 274 -23.73 3.78 -14.98
C THR A 274 -23.94 4.40 -13.59
N ASP A 275 -25.13 4.94 -13.35
CA ASP A 275 -25.53 5.55 -12.06
C ASP A 275 -25.46 4.57 -10.88
N ASN A 276 -25.16 3.31 -11.13
CA ASN A 276 -25.09 2.26 -10.13
C ASN A 276 -23.63 1.96 -9.74
N VAL A 277 -23.14 2.70 -8.75
CA VAL A 277 -21.83 2.44 -8.16
C VAL A 277 -21.92 1.20 -7.27
N PRO A 278 -21.12 0.15 -7.52
CA PRO A 278 -21.15 -1.06 -6.70
C PRO A 278 -20.81 -0.79 -5.24
N VAL A 279 -21.38 -1.60 -4.37
CA VAL A 279 -21.00 -1.63 -2.96
C VAL A 279 -20.16 -2.85 -2.66
N VAL A 280 -19.09 -2.63 -1.92
CA VAL A 280 -18.09 -3.65 -1.59
C VAL A 280 -17.84 -3.72 -0.08
N PRO A 281 -17.37 -4.85 0.45
CA PRO A 281 -16.95 -4.92 1.83
C PRO A 281 -15.69 -4.07 2.07
N TRP A 282 -15.62 -3.41 3.20
CA TRP A 282 -14.42 -2.74 3.68
C TRP A 282 -14.20 -3.05 5.16
N ILE A 283 -13.08 -3.62 5.49
CA ILE A 283 -12.77 -4.23 6.78
C ILE A 283 -11.42 -3.71 7.26
N ALA A 284 -11.32 -3.37 8.53
CA ALA A 284 -10.08 -3.06 9.22
C ALA A 284 -9.98 -3.87 10.51
N SER A 285 -8.80 -4.40 10.84
CA SER A 285 -8.59 -5.19 12.04
C SER A 285 -7.14 -5.08 12.53
N GLY A 286 -6.85 -5.49 13.75
CA GLY A 286 -5.50 -5.48 14.30
C GLY A 286 -5.20 -4.28 15.20
N VAL A 287 -3.94 -3.83 15.16
CA VAL A 287 -3.47 -2.78 16.07
C VAL A 287 -4.22 -1.47 15.82
N GLY A 288 -4.64 -0.82 16.91
CA GLY A 288 -5.33 0.47 16.87
C GLY A 288 -6.77 0.44 16.37
N ILE A 289 -7.30 -0.71 15.92
CA ILE A 289 -8.65 -0.81 15.36
C ILE A 289 -9.65 -1.26 16.45
N LYS A 290 -10.83 -0.63 16.45
CA LYS A 290 -11.96 -1.03 17.31
C LYS A 290 -12.45 -2.42 16.92
N ALA A 291 -12.58 -3.32 17.88
CA ALA A 291 -13.10 -4.66 17.64
C ALA A 291 -14.64 -4.66 17.67
N GLY A 292 -15.25 -5.48 16.82
CA GLY A 292 -16.71 -5.64 16.73
C GLY A 292 -17.44 -4.34 16.33
N HIS A 293 -16.77 -3.43 15.63
CA HIS A 293 -17.33 -2.13 15.28
C HIS A 293 -17.95 -2.15 13.89
N THR A 294 -19.20 -1.71 13.81
CA THR A 294 -19.84 -1.43 12.51
C THR A 294 -19.60 0.02 12.14
N ILE A 295 -18.97 0.26 11.02
CA ILE A 295 -18.66 1.60 10.51
C ILE A 295 -19.96 2.24 10.04
N ARG A 296 -20.23 3.46 10.51
CA ARG A 296 -21.46 4.21 10.24
C ARG A 296 -21.26 5.34 9.25
N GLN A 297 -20.06 5.93 9.24
CA GLN A 297 -19.76 6.94 8.23
C GLN A 297 -19.74 6.31 6.83
N PRO A 298 -20.15 7.03 5.79
CA PRO A 298 -19.95 6.58 4.42
C PRO A 298 -18.46 6.33 4.16
N VAL A 299 -18.17 5.21 3.51
CA VAL A 299 -16.80 4.85 3.10
C VAL A 299 -16.80 4.67 1.59
N SER A 300 -15.82 5.25 0.95
CA SER A 300 -15.48 4.97 -0.44
C SER A 300 -14.18 4.16 -0.51
N ILE A 301 -14.01 3.36 -1.54
CA ILE A 301 -12.77 2.60 -1.74
C ILE A 301 -11.56 3.53 -1.87
N ILE A 302 -11.74 4.76 -2.34
CA ILE A 302 -10.68 5.77 -2.41
C ILE A 302 -10.12 6.16 -1.03
N ASP A 303 -10.94 6.03 0.02
CA ASP A 303 -10.56 6.36 1.40
C ASP A 303 -9.52 5.37 1.97
N THR A 304 -9.30 4.26 1.28
CA THR A 304 -8.34 3.23 1.72
C THR A 304 -6.93 3.78 1.77
N GLY A 305 -6.50 4.49 0.73
CA GLY A 305 -5.15 5.10 0.69
C GLY A 305 -4.92 6.07 1.86
N ALA A 306 -5.85 7.00 2.06
CA ALA A 306 -5.79 7.96 3.16
C ALA A 306 -5.80 7.28 4.54
N THR A 307 -6.60 6.22 4.69
CA THR A 307 -6.68 5.47 5.96
C THR A 307 -5.38 4.69 6.24
N VAL A 308 -4.74 4.13 5.20
CA VAL A 308 -3.41 3.52 5.32
C VAL A 308 -2.37 4.54 5.76
N MET A 309 -2.33 5.72 5.11
CA MET A 309 -1.42 6.81 5.50
C MET A 309 -1.65 7.22 6.95
N ARG A 310 -2.91 7.42 7.35
CA ARG A 310 -3.29 7.74 8.73
C ARG A 310 -2.83 6.69 9.73
N ALA A 311 -2.99 5.40 9.42
CA ALA A 311 -2.55 4.31 10.29
C ALA A 311 -1.03 4.33 10.49
N LEU A 312 -0.27 4.66 9.47
CA LEU A 312 1.19 4.78 9.50
C LEU A 312 1.70 6.11 10.07
N GLY A 313 0.82 7.02 10.49
CA GLY A 313 1.17 8.34 11.03
C GLY A 313 1.67 9.32 9.98
N LEU A 314 1.28 9.11 8.73
CA LEU A 314 1.64 9.96 7.61
C LEU A 314 0.49 10.89 7.24
N THR A 315 0.82 12.07 6.76
CA THR A 315 -0.17 13.01 6.21
C THR A 315 -0.59 12.56 4.83
N THR A 316 -1.88 12.72 4.54
CA THR A 316 -2.40 12.52 3.18
C THR A 316 -1.96 13.65 2.27
N TYR A 317 -1.88 13.37 0.99
CA TYR A 317 -1.59 14.38 -0.01
C TYR A 317 -2.78 15.34 -0.16
N THR A 318 -2.50 16.64 -0.28
CA THR A 318 -3.53 17.69 -0.28
C THR A 318 -4.50 17.63 -1.46
N GLU A 319 -4.08 17.01 -2.57
CA GLU A 319 -4.93 16.86 -3.77
C GLU A 319 -5.77 15.58 -3.74
N TRP A 320 -5.58 14.68 -2.77
CA TRP A 320 -6.41 13.51 -2.63
C TRP A 320 -7.83 13.91 -2.22
N GLU A 321 -8.82 13.32 -2.86
CA GLU A 321 -10.22 13.45 -2.46
C GLU A 321 -10.61 12.48 -1.35
N SER A 322 -9.71 11.56 -1.03
CA SER A 322 -9.91 10.56 0.02
C SER A 322 -9.72 11.14 1.41
N HIS A 323 -10.45 10.58 2.36
CA HIS A 323 -10.37 10.96 3.77
C HIS A 323 -10.13 9.72 4.62
N PRO A 324 -9.32 9.80 5.69
CA PRO A 324 -9.16 8.68 6.60
C PRO A 324 -10.50 8.29 7.24
N VAL A 325 -10.75 7.01 7.33
CA VAL A 325 -11.91 6.47 8.07
C VAL A 325 -11.61 6.51 9.57
N GLU A 326 -11.65 7.69 10.17
CA GLU A 326 -11.24 7.94 11.56
C GLU A 326 -12.08 7.16 12.58
N GLU A 327 -13.33 6.87 12.25
CA GLU A 327 -14.27 6.14 13.11
C GLU A 327 -13.74 4.76 13.55
N ILE A 328 -12.88 4.12 12.76
CA ILE A 328 -12.38 2.77 13.05
C ILE A 328 -11.31 2.74 14.13
N PHE A 329 -10.61 3.84 14.35
CA PHE A 329 -9.48 3.86 15.26
C PHE A 329 -9.94 3.93 16.72
N LYS A 330 -9.25 3.20 17.59
CA LYS A 330 -9.34 3.43 19.04
C LYS A 330 -8.89 4.87 19.29
N THR A 331 -9.61 5.59 20.13
CA THR A 331 -9.21 6.93 20.51
C THR A 331 -7.75 6.88 20.97
N ALA A 332 -6.87 7.63 20.31
CA ALA A 332 -5.49 7.71 20.75
C ALA A 332 -5.49 8.11 22.23
N PHE A 333 -4.80 7.35 23.07
CA PHE A 333 -4.43 7.86 24.37
C PHE A 333 -3.81 9.23 24.14
N ALA A 334 -4.42 10.27 24.72
CA ALA A 334 -3.83 11.60 24.68
C ALA A 334 -2.37 11.45 25.05
N ALA A 335 -1.47 11.90 24.18
CA ALA A 335 -0.05 11.86 24.47
C ALA A 335 0.12 12.48 25.87
N ALA A 336 0.75 11.72 26.78
CA ALA A 336 1.04 12.23 28.10
C ALA A 336 1.73 13.59 27.93
N PRO A 337 1.33 14.64 28.64
CA PRO A 337 1.94 15.95 28.51
C PRO A 337 3.43 15.77 28.77
N VAL A 338 4.25 16.16 27.79
CA VAL A 338 5.71 16.21 27.97
C VAL A 338 5.93 17.13 29.13
N SER A 339 6.34 16.59 30.27
CA SER A 339 6.75 17.38 31.42
C SER A 339 7.82 18.37 30.95
N PRO A 340 7.68 19.68 31.17
CA PRO A 340 8.76 20.59 30.87
C PRO A 340 9.89 20.22 31.84
N LEU A 341 10.99 19.67 31.29
CA LEU A 341 12.23 19.51 32.02
C LEU A 341 12.68 20.90 32.43
N LEU A 342 12.77 21.06 33.71
CA LEU A 342 13.29 22.19 34.43
C LEU A 342 14.56 22.76 33.75
N GLN A 343 14.55 24.07 33.66
CA GLN A 343 15.67 24.94 33.30
C GLN A 343 16.91 24.69 34.19
#